data_2f6badd94e89713ee316fbbe528367b5
#
_entry.id   2f6badd94e89713ee316fbbe528367b5
#
_cell.length_a   1.000
_cell.length_b   1.000
_cell.length_c   1.000
_cell.angle_alpha   90.00
_cell.angle_beta   90.00
_cell.angle_gamma   90.00
#
_symmetry.space_group_name_H-M   'P 1'
#
loop_
_entity.id
_entity.type
_entity.pdbx_description
1 polymer ?
#
loop_
_entity_poly.entity_id
_entity_poly.type
_entity_poly.pdbx_seq_one_letter_code
_entity_poly.pdbx_strand_id
1 'polypeptide(L)'
;MRAKALYWAVPLAIVLGGCVKGNDRLWADGNIILEGEPAYEYRILNHWDNLDDSVERGYAGPSIWSWTEENIPEGRIREYGLLNQKIGINGSVLNNVNASPKILDDEHLQRVASIAGILREYGIRTYLSINFASPMALGGLASADPLDTEVISWWKEKIEKIYSLIPDFGGFLVKASSEGQPGPQDFGRTHADGANMLAGLLTPHNGIVMWRSFVYSATGEDRAMQALNEFSPFDGEFLPNVVIQVKNGPIDFQPREPFSPIFGKLEKTSLAPELQITQEYLGQENHCVFLGTMWEECLDSDTYSGRGTVADVTSGSPLSVIAGVANTGAEPTWTGNIFAQSNWYAFGRLAWDPTLSSDQIAEEWLRLSFPKPGLMSDKKFTEKFIEPVKELMLSSREACVDYMMPLGLHHIFAFDHHYGPEPWGTVPGMRPDWQPPYYHNADKDGVGFDRTRSGSGAVDQYNEPLASMYNDPSTCPENLLLWFHHLPWDYRMKSGRTLWEEICHHYDNGVKEAERFVKIWDGVRKYVDKERHAAIAEKLSIQLSDARWWRDACVQYFSEVSGLPVPEDVEAPVIPLDSLKRIHLDRK
;
A
#
# COMPACT_ATOMS: atom_id res chain seq x y z
N MET A 1 -2.95 14.56 48.12
CA MET A 1 -4.01 13.89 47.33
C MET A 1 -3.31 13.16 46.21
N ARG A 2 -3.39 11.82 46.20
CA ARG A 2 -2.67 11.02 45.23
C ARG A 2 -3.54 10.89 43.96
N ALA A 3 -3.06 11.42 42.84
CA ALA A 3 -3.67 11.22 41.53
C ALA A 3 -3.48 9.75 41.13
N LYS A 4 -4.59 9.05 40.88
CA LYS A 4 -4.57 7.71 40.31
C LYS A 4 -4.31 7.82 38.82
N ALA A 5 -3.16 7.32 38.39
CA ALA A 5 -2.89 7.07 36.97
C ALA A 5 -3.88 6.01 36.48
N LEU A 6 -4.71 6.36 35.50
CA LEU A 6 -5.51 5.38 34.74
C LEU A 6 -4.58 4.71 33.74
N TYR A 7 -4.17 3.48 34.05
CA TYR A 7 -3.60 2.58 33.07
C TYR A 7 -4.73 2.02 32.20
N TRP A 8 -4.75 2.34 30.93
CA TRP A 8 -5.53 1.61 29.95
C TRP A 8 -4.80 0.32 29.65
N ALA A 9 -5.20 -0.76 30.34
CA ALA A 9 -4.81 -2.11 29.95
C ALA A 9 -5.67 -2.49 28.74
N VAL A 10 -5.03 -2.64 27.60
CA VAL A 10 -5.63 -3.32 26.44
C VAL A 10 -5.83 -4.77 26.88
N PRO A 11 -7.06 -5.30 26.86
CA PRO A 11 -7.26 -6.71 27.20
C PRO A 11 -6.69 -7.59 26.09
N LEU A 12 -5.75 -8.43 26.45
CA LEU A 12 -5.30 -9.56 25.66
C LEU A 12 -6.51 -10.48 25.43
N ALA A 13 -7.16 -10.37 24.28
CA ALA A 13 -8.25 -11.24 23.90
C ALA A 13 -7.67 -12.64 23.63
N ILE A 14 -7.85 -13.54 24.60
CA ILE A 14 -7.65 -14.97 24.40
C ILE A 14 -8.71 -15.40 23.38
N VAL A 15 -8.29 -15.65 22.14
CA VAL A 15 -9.14 -16.23 21.11
C VAL A 15 -9.44 -17.67 21.50
N LEU A 16 -10.57 -17.87 22.17
CA LEU A 16 -11.18 -19.18 22.26
C LEU A 16 -11.70 -19.53 20.87
N GLY A 17 -11.12 -20.54 20.25
CA GLY A 17 -11.53 -21.07 18.95
C GLY A 17 -13.01 -21.50 18.97
N GLY A 18 -13.90 -20.57 18.67
CA GLY A 18 -15.29 -20.82 18.36
C GLY A 18 -15.41 -21.11 16.87
N CYS A 19 -15.99 -22.26 16.52
CA CYS A 19 -16.47 -22.52 15.16
C CYS A 19 -17.30 -21.35 14.68
N VAL A 20 -16.77 -20.51 13.81
CA VAL A 20 -17.49 -19.42 13.17
C VAL A 20 -18.46 -20.05 12.18
N LYS A 21 -19.73 -19.91 12.45
CA LYS A 21 -20.79 -20.35 11.56
C LYS A 21 -20.86 -19.39 10.38
N GLY A 22 -20.42 -19.82 9.25
CA GLY A 22 -20.84 -19.59 7.86
C GLY A 22 -21.32 -18.24 7.34
N ASN A 23 -21.09 -17.08 8.02
CA ASN A 23 -21.59 -15.77 7.54
C ASN A 23 -20.50 -14.74 7.22
N ASP A 24 -19.23 -15.10 7.33
CA ASP A 24 -18.09 -14.18 7.08
C ASP A 24 -17.58 -14.23 5.64
N ARG A 25 -18.28 -14.93 4.76
CA ARG A 25 -17.98 -15.06 3.33
C ARG A 25 -18.54 -13.86 2.57
N LEU A 26 -17.88 -12.73 2.63
CA LEU A 26 -18.44 -11.46 2.20
C LEU A 26 -18.86 -11.45 0.74
N TRP A 27 -18.00 -11.66 -0.22
CA TRP A 27 -18.44 -11.71 -1.63
C TRP A 27 -18.40 -13.12 -2.24
N ALA A 28 -18.02 -14.15 -1.47
CA ALA A 28 -17.86 -15.51 -1.99
C ALA A 28 -19.16 -16.09 -2.59
N ASP A 29 -20.30 -15.77 -2.00
CA ASP A 29 -21.62 -16.25 -2.44
C ASP A 29 -22.27 -15.31 -3.49
N GLY A 30 -21.70 -14.12 -3.71
CA GLY A 30 -22.19 -13.15 -4.69
C GLY A 30 -21.89 -13.55 -6.13
N ASN A 31 -22.78 -13.16 -7.05
CA ASN A 31 -22.56 -13.33 -8.48
C ASN A 31 -21.87 -12.06 -9.01
N ILE A 32 -20.54 -12.11 -9.13
CA ILE A 32 -19.73 -11.03 -9.71
C ILE A 32 -19.64 -11.30 -11.21
N ILE A 33 -20.02 -10.33 -12.01
CA ILE A 33 -19.90 -10.40 -13.47
C ILE A 33 -18.73 -9.51 -13.89
N LEU A 34 -17.69 -10.14 -14.39
CA LEU A 34 -16.58 -9.46 -15.04
C LEU A 34 -16.94 -9.29 -16.51
N GLU A 35 -17.24 -8.07 -16.93
CA GLU A 35 -17.63 -7.77 -18.31
C GLU A 35 -16.39 -7.44 -19.16
N GLY A 36 -16.42 -7.83 -20.43
CA GLY A 36 -15.35 -7.54 -21.40
C GLY A 36 -14.06 -8.34 -21.17
N GLU A 37 -13.03 -7.93 -21.88
CA GLU A 37 -11.66 -8.46 -21.71
C GLU A 37 -10.95 -7.63 -20.63
N PRO A 38 -10.06 -8.24 -19.82
CA PRO A 38 -9.34 -7.50 -18.80
C PRO A 38 -8.35 -6.50 -19.41
N ALA A 39 -8.24 -5.32 -18.82
CA ALA A 39 -7.29 -4.30 -19.25
C ALA A 39 -5.82 -4.73 -19.01
N TYR A 40 -5.56 -5.42 -17.89
CA TYR A 40 -4.25 -5.97 -17.58
C TYR A 40 -4.25 -7.49 -17.81
N GLU A 41 -3.25 -8.00 -18.56
CA GLU A 41 -3.08 -9.45 -18.79
C GLU A 41 -2.75 -10.17 -17.47
N TYR A 42 -1.83 -9.60 -16.68
CA TYR A 42 -1.39 -10.14 -15.40
C TYR A 42 -1.88 -9.27 -14.23
N ARG A 43 -2.72 -9.84 -13.40
CA ARG A 43 -3.34 -9.22 -12.21
C ARG A 43 -2.88 -9.99 -10.99
N ILE A 44 -1.80 -9.50 -10.35
CA ILE A 44 -0.99 -10.28 -9.43
C ILE A 44 -1.07 -9.72 -8.02
N LEU A 45 -1.39 -10.57 -7.04
CA LEU A 45 -1.26 -10.24 -5.63
C LEU A 45 0.15 -10.54 -5.14
N ASN A 46 0.73 -9.62 -4.41
CA ASN A 46 2.02 -9.77 -3.74
C ASN A 46 1.79 -9.94 -2.25
N HIS A 47 2.22 -11.07 -1.67
CA HIS A 47 2.20 -11.33 -0.25
C HIS A 47 3.59 -11.10 0.35
N TRP A 48 3.64 -10.51 1.54
CA TRP A 48 4.90 -10.31 2.26
C TRP A 48 5.00 -11.30 3.42
N ASP A 49 4.69 -12.55 3.12
CA ASP A 49 4.69 -13.65 4.06
C ASP A 49 6.11 -14.20 4.23
N ASN A 50 6.55 -14.34 5.48
CA ASN A 50 7.84 -14.92 5.83
C ASN A 50 7.70 -16.42 6.09
N LEU A 51 8.83 -17.14 6.00
CA LEU A 51 8.88 -18.59 6.18
C LEU A 51 8.72 -19.06 7.64
N ASP A 52 8.60 -18.14 8.58
CA ASP A 52 8.27 -18.36 9.99
C ASP A 52 6.79 -18.05 10.31
N ASP A 53 5.95 -17.96 9.29
CA ASP A 53 4.54 -17.61 9.36
C ASP A 53 4.23 -16.17 9.77
N SER A 54 5.20 -15.32 10.06
CA SER A 54 4.96 -13.90 10.20
C SER A 54 4.62 -13.25 8.83
N VAL A 55 3.82 -12.19 8.85
CA VAL A 55 3.49 -11.43 7.65
C VAL A 55 3.98 -9.99 7.86
N GLU A 56 4.97 -9.58 7.08
CA GLU A 56 5.45 -8.20 7.14
C GLU A 56 4.35 -7.25 6.69
N ARG A 57 4.07 -6.23 7.52
CA ARG A 57 2.94 -5.30 7.27
C ARG A 57 1.59 -6.01 7.07
N GLY A 58 1.44 -7.19 7.67
CA GLY A 58 0.18 -7.91 7.74
C GLY A 58 -0.45 -7.78 9.12
N TYR A 59 -1.75 -7.54 9.17
CA TYR A 59 -2.47 -7.21 10.41
C TYR A 59 -3.65 -8.16 10.67
N ALA A 60 -3.69 -9.31 9.97
CA ALA A 60 -4.80 -10.27 10.03
C ALA A 60 -4.36 -11.67 10.47
N GLY A 61 -3.40 -11.72 11.38
CA GLY A 61 -2.85 -12.98 11.89
C GLY A 61 -1.70 -13.56 11.06
N PRO A 62 -1.30 -14.80 11.31
CA PRO A 62 -0.18 -15.45 10.63
C PRO A 62 -0.48 -15.72 9.14
N SER A 63 0.57 -16.12 8.42
CA SER A 63 0.50 -16.49 7.00
C SER A 63 -0.61 -17.49 6.69
N ILE A 64 -1.36 -17.25 5.62
CA ILE A 64 -2.38 -18.20 5.13
C ILE A 64 -1.76 -19.46 4.51
N TRP A 65 -0.46 -19.45 4.24
CA TRP A 65 0.25 -20.56 3.62
C TRP A 65 0.73 -21.59 4.65
N SER A 66 0.82 -21.21 5.93
CA SER A 66 1.30 -22.04 7.06
C SER A 66 2.65 -22.69 6.76
N TRP A 67 3.68 -21.87 6.59
CA TRP A 67 5.03 -22.31 6.19
C TRP A 67 5.68 -23.27 7.18
N THR A 68 5.35 -23.16 8.46
CA THR A 68 5.97 -23.95 9.57
C THR A 68 5.19 -25.22 9.93
N GLU A 69 3.93 -25.34 9.53
CA GLU A 69 3.09 -26.49 9.83
C GLU A 69 3.41 -27.69 8.92
N GLU A 70 3.17 -28.91 9.38
CA GLU A 70 3.40 -30.12 8.58
C GLU A 70 2.54 -30.13 7.30
N ASN A 71 1.28 -29.73 7.42
CA ASN A 71 0.32 -29.72 6.33
C ASN A 71 -0.09 -28.30 5.93
N ILE A 72 -0.31 -28.07 4.64
CA ILE A 72 -0.88 -26.82 4.15
C ILE A 72 -2.38 -26.74 4.48
N PRO A 73 -2.92 -25.53 4.77
CA PRO A 73 -4.35 -25.35 5.07
C PRO A 73 -5.19 -25.33 3.78
N GLU A 74 -5.33 -26.48 3.10
CA GLU A 74 -5.96 -26.59 1.78
C GLU A 74 -7.31 -25.87 1.68
N GLY A 75 -8.17 -26.01 2.70
CA GLY A 75 -9.50 -25.39 2.71
C GLY A 75 -9.41 -23.87 2.63
N ARG A 76 -8.45 -23.26 3.33
CA ARG A 76 -8.22 -21.82 3.33
C ARG A 76 -7.63 -21.33 2.00
N ILE A 77 -6.69 -22.12 1.43
CA ILE A 77 -6.10 -21.82 0.11
C ILE A 77 -7.15 -21.91 -0.99
N ARG A 78 -8.06 -22.90 -0.94
CA ARG A 78 -9.18 -23.01 -1.89
C ARG A 78 -10.15 -21.83 -1.78
N GLU A 79 -10.44 -21.38 -0.58
CA GLU A 79 -11.27 -20.21 -0.34
C GLU A 79 -10.60 -18.93 -0.89
N TYR A 80 -9.30 -18.75 -0.65
CA TYR A 80 -8.50 -17.68 -1.25
C TYR A 80 -8.52 -17.73 -2.78
N GLY A 81 -8.31 -18.92 -3.36
CA GLY A 81 -8.38 -19.13 -4.80
C GLY A 81 -9.73 -18.73 -5.40
N LEU A 82 -10.83 -19.17 -4.76
CA LEU A 82 -12.19 -18.85 -5.19
C LEU A 82 -12.50 -17.34 -5.13
N LEU A 83 -12.10 -16.67 -4.04
CA LEU A 83 -12.31 -15.22 -3.88
C LEU A 83 -11.58 -14.44 -4.97
N ASN A 84 -10.31 -14.78 -5.22
CA ASN A 84 -9.49 -14.12 -6.23
C ASN A 84 -9.96 -14.38 -7.66
N GLN A 85 -10.35 -15.62 -7.99
CA GLN A 85 -10.94 -15.95 -9.28
C GLN A 85 -12.17 -15.07 -9.58
N LYS A 86 -13.04 -14.86 -8.59
CA LYS A 86 -14.26 -14.07 -8.75
C LYS A 86 -14.02 -12.60 -9.09
N ILE A 87 -12.92 -12.03 -8.63
CA ILE A 87 -12.53 -10.63 -8.91
C ILE A 87 -11.47 -10.51 -10.01
N GLY A 88 -11.20 -11.61 -10.73
CA GLY A 88 -10.34 -11.61 -11.91
C GLY A 88 -8.83 -11.65 -11.63
N ILE A 89 -8.39 -11.90 -10.40
CA ILE A 89 -6.96 -12.11 -10.08
C ILE A 89 -6.49 -13.43 -10.67
N ASN A 90 -5.33 -13.40 -11.35
CA ASN A 90 -4.76 -14.56 -12.02
C ASN A 90 -3.30 -14.88 -11.66
N GLY A 91 -2.76 -14.18 -10.66
CA GLY A 91 -1.40 -14.44 -10.15
C GLY A 91 -1.27 -14.17 -8.65
N SER A 92 -0.37 -14.89 -7.99
CA SER A 92 -0.04 -14.69 -6.59
C SER A 92 1.44 -14.95 -6.34
N VAL A 93 2.16 -13.95 -5.79
CA VAL A 93 3.49 -14.09 -5.23
C VAL A 93 3.32 -14.51 -3.77
N LEU A 94 3.88 -15.66 -3.38
CA LEU A 94 3.53 -16.28 -2.11
C LEU A 94 4.34 -15.78 -0.91
N ASN A 95 5.50 -15.18 -1.13
CA ASN A 95 6.43 -14.83 -0.07
C ASN A 95 6.94 -13.39 -0.16
N ASN A 96 7.49 -12.93 0.96
CA ASN A 96 7.96 -11.58 1.17
C ASN A 96 8.96 -11.11 0.10
N VAL A 97 8.85 -9.86 -0.31
CA VAL A 97 9.83 -9.17 -1.18
C VAL A 97 11.22 -9.08 -0.53
N ASN A 98 11.30 -9.07 0.80
CA ASN A 98 12.52 -9.27 1.58
C ASN A 98 12.84 -10.78 1.68
N ALA A 99 13.00 -11.40 0.51
CA ALA A 99 12.98 -12.84 0.37
C ALA A 99 14.13 -13.55 1.10
N SER A 100 13.77 -14.58 1.88
CA SER A 100 14.73 -15.56 2.37
C SER A 100 15.21 -16.44 1.22
N PRO A 101 16.51 -16.66 1.03
CA PRO A 101 17.01 -17.63 0.04
C PRO A 101 16.38 -19.03 0.19
N LYS A 102 16.02 -19.42 1.40
CA LYS A 102 15.44 -20.75 1.72
C LYS A 102 14.15 -21.07 0.95
N ILE A 103 13.42 -20.05 0.47
CA ILE A 103 12.22 -20.30 -0.37
C ILE A 103 12.54 -21.20 -1.58
N LEU A 104 13.81 -21.21 -2.02
CA LEU A 104 14.30 -21.99 -3.16
C LEU A 104 14.92 -23.35 -2.76
N ASP A 105 14.92 -23.74 -1.50
CA ASP A 105 15.35 -25.10 -1.12
C ASP A 105 14.29 -26.16 -1.49
N ASP A 106 14.66 -27.43 -1.37
CA ASP A 106 13.82 -28.53 -1.84
C ASP A 106 12.53 -28.68 -1.05
N GLU A 107 12.58 -28.45 0.26
CA GLU A 107 11.45 -28.57 1.17
C GLU A 107 10.40 -27.49 0.86
N HIS A 108 10.84 -26.23 0.79
CA HIS A 108 9.93 -25.12 0.48
C HIS A 108 9.39 -25.21 -0.95
N LEU A 109 10.19 -25.62 -1.95
CA LEU A 109 9.69 -25.79 -3.31
C LEU A 109 8.62 -26.89 -3.43
N GLN A 110 8.70 -27.96 -2.65
CA GLN A 110 7.63 -28.99 -2.59
C GLN A 110 6.34 -28.39 -1.99
N ARG A 111 6.47 -27.57 -0.94
CA ARG A 111 5.34 -26.89 -0.34
C ARG A 111 4.70 -25.89 -1.31
N VAL A 112 5.53 -25.07 -1.98
CA VAL A 112 5.08 -24.16 -3.06
C VAL A 112 4.35 -24.93 -4.14
N ALA A 113 4.85 -26.09 -4.57
CA ALA A 113 4.20 -26.92 -5.59
C ALA A 113 2.82 -27.42 -5.15
N SER A 114 2.66 -27.77 -3.87
CA SER A 114 1.37 -28.16 -3.30
C SER A 114 0.37 -27.00 -3.33
N ILE A 115 0.79 -25.81 -2.91
CA ILE A 115 -0.03 -24.58 -2.95
C ILE A 115 -0.39 -24.23 -4.40
N ALA A 116 0.59 -24.25 -5.30
CA ALA A 116 0.41 -23.97 -6.73
C ALA A 116 -0.60 -24.93 -7.39
N GLY A 117 -0.58 -26.21 -6.99
CA GLY A 117 -1.55 -27.20 -7.44
C GLY A 117 -3.00 -26.79 -7.14
N ILE A 118 -3.23 -26.24 -5.94
CA ILE A 118 -4.56 -25.76 -5.53
C ILE A 118 -4.93 -24.46 -6.28
N LEU A 119 -4.01 -23.48 -6.32
CA LEU A 119 -4.27 -22.19 -6.96
C LEU A 119 -4.58 -22.32 -8.46
N ARG A 120 -3.92 -23.29 -9.13
CA ARG A 120 -4.16 -23.62 -10.54
C ARG A 120 -5.61 -23.99 -10.82
N GLU A 121 -6.30 -24.65 -9.89
CA GLU A 121 -7.72 -25.02 -10.04
C GLU A 121 -8.62 -23.78 -10.23
N TYR A 122 -8.14 -22.60 -9.78
CA TYR A 122 -8.82 -21.31 -9.88
C TYR A 122 -8.23 -20.38 -10.94
N GLY A 123 -7.31 -20.87 -11.78
CA GLY A 123 -6.66 -20.09 -12.83
C GLY A 123 -5.62 -19.09 -12.30
N ILE A 124 -5.10 -19.30 -11.09
CA ILE A 124 -4.11 -18.41 -10.45
C ILE A 124 -2.73 -19.05 -10.60
N ARG A 125 -1.82 -18.36 -11.29
CA ARG A 125 -0.41 -18.73 -11.39
C ARG A 125 0.34 -18.35 -10.11
N THR A 126 1.29 -19.20 -9.75
CA THR A 126 2.16 -18.98 -8.61
C THR A 126 3.46 -18.31 -9.05
N TYR A 127 3.87 -17.30 -8.30
CA TYR A 127 5.13 -16.57 -8.43
C TYR A 127 5.88 -16.62 -7.10
N LEU A 128 7.19 -16.36 -7.13
CA LEU A 128 8.01 -16.25 -5.93
C LEU A 128 8.82 -14.96 -5.92
N SER A 129 8.94 -14.35 -4.76
CA SER A 129 10.01 -13.38 -4.51
C SER A 129 11.32 -14.12 -4.26
N ILE A 130 12.41 -13.60 -4.81
CA ILE A 130 13.73 -14.22 -4.65
C ILE A 130 14.75 -13.24 -4.04
N ASN A 131 15.67 -13.79 -3.26
CA ASN A 131 16.88 -13.09 -2.86
C ASN A 131 17.91 -13.20 -3.99
N PHE A 132 18.41 -12.07 -4.47
CA PHE A 132 19.33 -12.04 -5.61
C PHE A 132 20.64 -12.81 -5.36
N ALA A 133 21.10 -12.85 -4.11
CA ALA A 133 22.28 -13.60 -3.70
C ALA A 133 22.02 -15.06 -3.33
N SER A 134 20.88 -15.65 -3.73
CA SER A 134 20.58 -17.08 -3.49
C SER A 134 21.66 -18.04 -4.00
N PRO A 135 22.38 -17.80 -5.13
CA PRO A 135 23.51 -18.65 -5.53
C PRO A 135 24.61 -18.75 -4.50
N MET A 136 24.90 -17.67 -3.78
CA MET A 136 25.87 -17.68 -2.69
C MET A 136 25.32 -18.43 -1.46
N ALA A 137 24.08 -18.13 -1.07
CA ALA A 137 23.50 -18.64 0.17
C ALA A 137 23.15 -20.14 0.10
N LEU A 138 22.67 -20.63 -1.04
CA LEU A 138 22.24 -22.01 -1.25
C LEU A 138 23.22 -22.82 -2.14
N GLY A 139 23.87 -22.16 -3.10
CA GLY A 139 24.80 -22.80 -4.02
C GLY A 139 26.24 -22.83 -3.54
N GLY A 140 26.56 -22.08 -2.47
CA GLY A 140 27.94 -21.96 -1.96
C GLY A 140 28.90 -21.26 -2.93
N LEU A 141 28.37 -20.52 -3.94
CA LEU A 141 29.18 -19.76 -4.87
C LEU A 141 29.81 -18.54 -4.20
N ALA A 142 30.96 -18.11 -4.70
CA ALA A 142 31.68 -16.95 -4.16
C ALA A 142 31.04 -15.61 -4.58
N SER A 143 30.15 -15.62 -5.57
CA SER A 143 29.54 -14.43 -6.17
C SER A 143 28.09 -14.70 -6.55
N ALA A 144 27.32 -13.62 -6.74
CA ALA A 144 26.04 -13.65 -7.44
C ALA A 144 26.06 -12.67 -8.65
N ASP A 145 27.23 -12.41 -9.24
CA ASP A 145 27.37 -11.61 -10.45
C ASP A 145 26.51 -12.21 -11.58
N PRO A 146 25.50 -11.48 -12.10
CA PRO A 146 24.58 -12.00 -13.13
C PRO A 146 25.27 -12.32 -14.47
N LEU A 147 26.52 -11.90 -14.68
CA LEU A 147 27.29 -12.23 -15.89
C LEU A 147 28.28 -13.38 -15.66
N ASP A 148 28.38 -13.91 -14.45
CA ASP A 148 29.20 -15.07 -14.14
C ASP A 148 28.51 -16.35 -14.63
N THR A 149 29.24 -17.17 -15.39
CA THR A 149 28.72 -18.41 -15.97
C THR A 149 28.32 -19.45 -14.93
N GLU A 150 28.97 -19.51 -13.78
CA GLU A 150 28.59 -20.43 -12.69
C GLU A 150 27.28 -19.98 -12.04
N VAL A 151 27.09 -18.65 -11.84
CA VAL A 151 25.85 -18.07 -11.33
C VAL A 151 24.69 -18.30 -12.29
N ILE A 152 24.90 -18.06 -13.59
CA ILE A 152 23.91 -18.33 -14.65
C ILE A 152 23.52 -19.82 -14.66
N SER A 153 24.51 -20.73 -14.57
CA SER A 153 24.25 -22.17 -14.53
C SER A 153 23.44 -22.59 -13.32
N TRP A 154 23.78 -22.04 -12.15
CA TRP A 154 23.03 -22.30 -10.90
C TRP A 154 21.56 -21.87 -11.01
N TRP A 155 21.30 -20.65 -11.51
CA TRP A 155 19.93 -20.17 -11.73
C TRP A 155 19.19 -21.01 -12.77
N LYS A 156 19.85 -21.42 -13.86
CA LYS A 156 19.27 -22.29 -14.86
C LYS A 156 18.80 -23.62 -14.24
N GLU A 157 19.67 -24.30 -13.49
CA GLU A 157 19.31 -25.54 -12.82
C GLU A 157 18.16 -25.36 -11.82
N LYS A 158 18.16 -24.26 -11.08
CA LYS A 158 17.11 -23.96 -10.12
C LYS A 158 15.78 -23.69 -10.83
N ILE A 159 15.77 -22.92 -11.91
CA ILE A 159 14.57 -22.63 -12.71
C ILE A 159 14.01 -23.92 -13.33
N GLU A 160 14.85 -24.74 -13.95
CA GLU A 160 14.41 -26.04 -14.51
C GLU A 160 13.78 -26.92 -13.43
N LYS A 161 14.36 -26.94 -12.22
CA LYS A 161 13.78 -27.66 -11.08
C LYS A 161 12.40 -27.12 -10.69
N ILE A 162 12.23 -25.79 -10.62
CA ILE A 162 10.95 -25.17 -10.30
C ILE A 162 9.89 -25.59 -11.35
N TYR A 163 10.18 -25.47 -12.65
CA TYR A 163 9.24 -25.86 -13.69
C TYR A 163 8.96 -27.37 -13.74
N SER A 164 9.90 -28.21 -13.30
CA SER A 164 9.64 -29.64 -13.15
C SER A 164 8.59 -29.96 -12.08
N LEU A 165 8.47 -29.11 -11.05
CA LEU A 165 7.50 -29.21 -9.95
C LEU A 165 6.21 -28.44 -10.23
N ILE A 166 6.32 -27.27 -10.87
CA ILE A 166 5.24 -26.32 -11.13
C ILE A 166 5.30 -25.94 -12.61
N PRO A 167 4.70 -26.73 -13.51
CA PRO A 167 4.84 -26.52 -14.95
C PRO A 167 4.31 -25.18 -15.48
N ASP A 168 3.39 -24.54 -14.73
CA ASP A 168 2.78 -23.24 -15.03
C ASP A 168 3.31 -22.11 -14.13
N PHE A 169 4.49 -22.30 -13.52
CA PHE A 169 5.12 -21.26 -12.69
C PHE A 169 5.22 -19.93 -13.45
N GLY A 170 4.79 -18.82 -12.80
CA GLY A 170 4.64 -17.54 -13.48
C GLY A 170 5.94 -16.75 -13.60
N GLY A 171 6.88 -16.92 -12.68
CA GLY A 171 8.13 -16.16 -12.67
C GLY A 171 8.49 -15.56 -11.31
N PHE A 172 9.37 -14.57 -11.32
CA PHE A 172 9.95 -14.00 -10.11
C PHE A 172 9.59 -12.54 -9.89
N LEU A 173 9.41 -12.19 -8.60
CA LEU A 173 9.43 -10.82 -8.10
C LEU A 173 10.79 -10.57 -7.44
N VAL A 174 11.43 -9.42 -7.74
CA VAL A 174 12.75 -9.09 -7.23
C VAL A 174 12.76 -7.69 -6.62
N LYS A 175 13.14 -7.59 -5.35
CA LYS A 175 13.59 -6.36 -4.69
C LYS A 175 15.10 -6.44 -4.59
N ALA A 176 15.81 -5.59 -5.31
CA ALA A 176 17.27 -5.61 -5.39
C ALA A 176 17.89 -4.30 -4.91
N SER A 177 19.05 -4.39 -4.30
CA SER A 177 19.90 -3.23 -3.92
C SER A 177 19.17 -2.19 -3.05
N SER A 178 18.27 -2.64 -2.19
CA SER A 178 17.45 -1.77 -1.33
C SER A 178 17.23 -2.39 0.04
N GLU A 179 17.36 -1.60 1.10
CA GLU A 179 17.08 -1.96 2.49
C GLU A 179 17.71 -3.30 2.92
N GLY A 180 18.99 -3.49 2.59
CA GLY A 180 19.75 -4.69 2.93
C GLY A 180 19.48 -5.90 2.04
N GLN A 181 18.60 -5.80 1.05
CA GLN A 181 18.47 -6.84 0.03
C GLN A 181 19.60 -6.71 -0.99
N PRO A 182 20.31 -7.80 -1.30
CA PRO A 182 21.39 -7.80 -2.28
C PRO A 182 20.85 -7.58 -3.69
N GLY A 183 21.69 -7.00 -4.55
CA GLY A 183 21.36 -6.76 -5.94
C GLY A 183 22.58 -6.80 -6.86
N PRO A 184 22.37 -6.62 -8.17
CA PRO A 184 23.46 -6.63 -9.15
C PRO A 184 24.51 -5.55 -8.88
N GLN A 185 24.14 -4.43 -8.26
CA GLN A 185 25.07 -3.33 -7.94
C GLN A 185 26.17 -3.76 -6.95
N ASP A 186 25.90 -4.73 -6.07
CA ASP A 186 26.90 -5.30 -5.15
C ASP A 186 28.06 -6.00 -5.91
N PHE A 187 27.84 -6.32 -7.17
CA PHE A 187 28.78 -6.98 -8.08
C PHE A 187 29.23 -6.06 -9.23
N GLY A 188 28.97 -4.75 -9.14
CA GLY A 188 29.31 -3.77 -10.17
C GLY A 188 28.50 -3.91 -11.46
N ARG A 189 27.28 -4.42 -11.38
CA ARG A 189 26.36 -4.61 -12.50
C ARG A 189 25.13 -3.70 -12.37
N THR A 190 24.38 -3.58 -13.47
CA THR A 190 23.17 -2.77 -13.54
C THR A 190 21.92 -3.56 -13.17
N HIS A 191 20.81 -2.86 -12.89
CA HIS A 191 19.50 -3.50 -12.75
C HIS A 191 19.11 -4.28 -14.01
N ALA A 192 19.44 -3.76 -15.19
CA ALA A 192 19.16 -4.45 -16.46
C ALA A 192 19.95 -5.76 -16.59
N ASP A 193 21.23 -5.79 -16.20
CA ASP A 193 22.04 -7.02 -16.18
C ASP A 193 21.38 -8.11 -15.32
N GLY A 194 20.97 -7.73 -14.10
CA GLY A 194 20.35 -8.68 -13.15
C GLY A 194 18.99 -9.17 -13.62
N ALA A 195 18.11 -8.25 -14.03
CA ALA A 195 16.77 -8.60 -14.51
C ALA A 195 16.82 -9.45 -15.78
N ASN A 196 17.68 -9.09 -16.74
CA ASN A 196 17.81 -9.78 -18.03
C ASN A 196 18.41 -11.17 -17.89
N MET A 197 19.34 -11.39 -16.96
CA MET A 197 19.85 -12.72 -16.66
C MET A 197 18.70 -13.66 -16.26
N LEU A 198 17.88 -13.27 -15.28
CA LEU A 198 16.73 -14.06 -14.85
C LEU A 198 15.68 -14.22 -15.96
N ALA A 199 15.34 -13.13 -16.64
CA ALA A 199 14.34 -13.11 -17.71
C ALA A 199 14.73 -13.99 -18.89
N GLY A 200 16.01 -13.98 -19.28
CA GLY A 200 16.54 -14.83 -20.33
C GLY A 200 16.39 -16.33 -20.01
N LEU A 201 16.60 -16.70 -18.75
CA LEU A 201 16.43 -18.08 -18.28
C LEU A 201 14.95 -18.49 -18.17
N LEU A 202 14.05 -17.55 -17.90
CA LEU A 202 12.60 -17.79 -17.84
C LEU A 202 11.91 -17.81 -19.22
N THR A 203 12.53 -17.22 -20.24
CA THR A 203 11.96 -17.11 -21.60
C THR A 203 11.49 -18.45 -22.19
N PRO A 204 12.23 -19.59 -22.08
CA PRO A 204 11.77 -20.88 -22.62
C PRO A 204 10.47 -21.39 -22.01
N HIS A 205 10.09 -20.87 -20.85
CA HIS A 205 8.92 -21.28 -20.08
C HIS A 205 7.79 -20.23 -20.09
N ASN A 206 7.93 -19.12 -20.82
CA ASN A 206 7.03 -17.98 -20.80
C ASN A 206 6.86 -17.36 -19.39
N GLY A 207 7.89 -17.44 -18.55
CA GLY A 207 7.93 -16.79 -17.25
C GLY A 207 8.34 -15.32 -17.35
N ILE A 208 7.91 -14.51 -16.38
CA ILE A 208 8.19 -13.08 -16.32
C ILE A 208 9.05 -12.72 -15.11
N VAL A 209 9.72 -11.57 -15.19
CA VAL A 209 10.40 -10.94 -14.07
C VAL A 209 9.71 -9.63 -13.73
N MET A 210 9.18 -9.53 -12.53
CA MET A 210 8.71 -8.28 -11.94
C MET A 210 9.87 -7.69 -11.13
N TRP A 211 10.45 -6.59 -11.62
CA TRP A 211 11.58 -5.95 -10.98
C TRP A 211 11.11 -4.66 -10.31
N ARG A 212 11.19 -4.60 -8.98
CA ARG A 212 10.72 -3.44 -8.25
C ARG A 212 11.66 -2.25 -8.39
N SER A 213 11.10 -1.07 -8.68
CA SER A 213 11.84 0.20 -8.67
C SER A 213 11.94 0.81 -7.26
N PHE A 214 11.78 0.00 -6.24
CA PHE A 214 11.94 0.42 -4.86
C PHE A 214 13.42 0.38 -4.48
N VAL A 215 14.08 1.52 -4.63
CA VAL A 215 15.51 1.66 -4.34
C VAL A 215 15.69 2.85 -3.41
N TYR A 216 16.38 2.62 -2.30
CA TYR A 216 16.75 3.68 -1.37
C TYR A 216 18.26 3.64 -1.14
N SER A 217 18.99 4.40 -1.97
CA SER A 217 20.41 4.61 -1.77
C SER A 217 20.66 5.77 -0.79
N ALA A 218 21.72 5.69 0.01
CA ALA A 218 22.11 6.75 0.94
C ALA A 218 22.90 7.87 0.24
N THR A 219 22.42 8.38 -0.89
CA THR A 219 23.13 9.36 -1.73
C THR A 219 23.01 10.80 -1.27
N GLY A 220 22.11 11.09 -0.32
CA GLY A 220 21.77 12.47 0.07
C GLY A 220 20.84 13.20 -0.91
N GLU A 221 20.40 12.53 -1.97
CA GLU A 221 19.40 13.00 -2.90
C GLU A 221 17.98 12.93 -2.28
N ASP A 222 17.07 13.79 -2.72
CA ASP A 222 15.66 13.70 -2.32
C ASP A 222 15.11 12.30 -2.66
N ARG A 223 14.55 11.64 -1.63
CA ARG A 223 14.02 10.29 -1.75
C ARG A 223 12.99 10.14 -2.87
N ALA A 224 12.21 11.20 -3.14
CA ALA A 224 11.21 11.22 -4.20
C ALA A 224 11.81 11.10 -5.62
N MET A 225 13.08 11.45 -5.78
CA MET A 225 13.76 11.45 -7.08
C MET A 225 14.50 10.14 -7.39
N GLN A 226 14.82 9.36 -6.37
CA GLN A 226 15.77 8.24 -6.49
C GLN A 226 15.33 7.19 -7.49
N ALA A 227 14.09 6.74 -7.43
CA ALA A 227 13.62 5.66 -8.29
C ALA A 227 13.70 6.02 -9.79
N LEU A 228 13.26 7.22 -10.18
CA LEU A 228 13.36 7.64 -11.59
C LEU A 228 14.81 7.82 -12.02
N ASN A 229 15.65 8.48 -11.20
CA ASN A 229 17.04 8.70 -11.54
C ASN A 229 17.82 7.40 -11.71
N GLU A 230 17.49 6.38 -10.93
CA GLU A 230 18.16 5.08 -10.99
C GLU A 230 17.71 4.23 -12.19
N PHE A 231 16.42 4.28 -12.56
CA PHE A 231 15.88 3.43 -13.62
C PHE A 231 15.89 4.09 -15.01
N SER A 232 15.81 5.42 -15.10
CA SER A 232 15.74 6.11 -16.40
C SER A 232 16.93 5.83 -17.34
N PRO A 233 18.18 5.64 -16.87
CA PRO A 233 19.30 5.31 -17.75
C PRO A 233 19.13 3.97 -18.49
N PHE A 234 18.29 3.08 -17.98
CA PHE A 234 18.12 1.72 -18.52
C PHE A 234 16.81 1.56 -19.33
N ASP A 235 16.13 2.66 -19.65
CA ASP A 235 14.89 2.58 -20.42
C ASP A 235 15.10 1.98 -21.80
N GLY A 236 14.49 0.82 -22.04
CA GLY A 236 14.63 0.03 -23.26
C GLY A 236 15.78 -0.99 -23.25
N GLU A 237 16.53 -1.13 -22.13
CA GLU A 237 17.56 -2.15 -21.98
C GLU A 237 17.01 -3.48 -21.40
N PHE A 238 15.82 -3.46 -20.84
CA PHE A 238 15.18 -4.65 -20.28
C PHE A 238 14.58 -5.55 -21.36
N LEU A 239 14.69 -6.88 -21.15
CA LEU A 239 14.07 -7.86 -22.04
C LEU A 239 12.53 -7.76 -22.03
N PRO A 240 11.83 -8.20 -23.09
CA PRO A 240 10.38 -8.05 -23.21
C PRO A 240 9.54 -8.73 -22.11
N ASN A 241 10.10 -9.74 -21.43
CA ASN A 241 9.45 -10.42 -20.32
C ASN A 241 9.90 -9.87 -18.93
N VAL A 242 10.49 -8.69 -18.91
CA VAL A 242 10.74 -7.91 -17.68
C VAL A 242 9.72 -6.78 -17.60
N VAL A 243 9.13 -6.60 -16.42
CA VAL A 243 8.30 -5.43 -16.10
C VAL A 243 8.85 -4.72 -14.88
N ILE A 244 8.97 -3.39 -14.94
CA ILE A 244 9.35 -2.58 -13.78
C ILE A 244 8.11 -2.32 -12.95
N GLN A 245 8.09 -2.83 -11.71
CA GLN A 245 6.99 -2.67 -10.78
C GLN A 245 7.19 -1.41 -9.94
N VAL A 246 6.26 -0.48 -10.06
CA VAL A 246 6.37 0.92 -9.59
C VAL A 246 5.24 1.22 -8.62
N LYS A 247 5.56 1.69 -7.41
CA LYS A 247 4.55 2.17 -6.45
C LYS A 247 3.73 3.32 -7.05
N ASN A 248 2.50 3.47 -6.59
CA ASN A 248 1.61 4.54 -7.06
C ASN A 248 2.20 5.94 -6.84
N GLY A 249 2.91 6.18 -5.73
CA GLY A 249 3.64 7.40 -5.44
C GLY A 249 5.15 7.24 -5.53
N PRO A 250 5.92 8.35 -5.56
CA PRO A 250 7.38 8.29 -5.75
C PRO A 250 8.15 7.88 -4.49
N ILE A 251 7.55 7.96 -3.29
CA ILE A 251 8.23 7.59 -2.02
C ILE A 251 7.73 6.26 -1.50
N ASP A 252 6.43 6.18 -1.17
CA ASP A 252 5.84 4.96 -0.59
C ASP A 252 4.31 4.95 -0.81
N PHE A 253 3.57 4.10 -0.09
CA PHE A 253 2.10 4.02 -0.13
C PHE A 253 1.46 5.01 0.85
N GLN A 254 1.88 6.27 0.82
CA GLN A 254 1.42 7.32 1.72
C GLN A 254 -0.07 7.62 1.53
N PRO A 255 -0.77 8.17 2.52
CA PRO A 255 -2.17 8.58 2.37
C PRO A 255 -2.40 9.50 1.17
N ARG A 256 -1.44 10.38 0.84
CA ARG A 256 -1.41 11.17 -0.38
C ARG A 256 0.01 11.41 -0.87
N GLU A 257 0.24 11.05 -2.12
CA GLU A 257 1.40 11.42 -2.93
C GLU A 257 0.93 11.78 -4.34
N PRO A 258 1.68 12.54 -5.13
CA PRO A 258 1.46 12.58 -6.57
C PRO A 258 1.74 11.20 -7.17
N PHE A 259 1.24 10.90 -8.36
CA PHE A 259 1.63 9.65 -9.03
C PHE A 259 3.14 9.60 -9.29
N SER A 260 3.72 8.40 -9.34
CA SER A 260 5.16 8.24 -9.60
C SER A 260 5.54 8.76 -11.00
N PRO A 261 6.54 9.67 -11.12
CA PRO A 261 6.94 10.23 -12.41
C PRO A 261 7.48 9.18 -13.38
N ILE A 262 7.86 8.01 -12.91
CA ILE A 262 8.31 6.88 -13.76
C ILE A 262 7.26 6.56 -14.83
N PHE A 263 5.97 6.59 -14.52
CA PHE A 263 4.89 6.31 -15.47
C PHE A 263 4.89 7.25 -16.67
N GLY A 264 5.33 8.50 -16.49
CA GLY A 264 5.43 9.48 -17.58
C GLY A 264 6.77 9.49 -18.31
N LYS A 265 7.84 8.92 -17.72
CA LYS A 265 9.23 9.11 -18.19
C LYS A 265 9.86 7.88 -18.83
N LEU A 266 9.54 6.65 -18.40
CA LEU A 266 10.03 5.44 -19.06
C LEU A 266 9.07 5.10 -20.22
N GLU A 267 9.60 5.09 -21.45
CA GLU A 267 8.77 4.96 -22.66
C GLU A 267 8.89 3.61 -23.35
N LYS A 268 10.00 2.91 -23.14
CA LYS A 268 10.35 1.68 -23.88
C LYS A 268 10.24 0.42 -23.02
N THR A 269 10.24 0.59 -21.69
CA THR A 269 10.19 -0.51 -20.73
C THR A 269 8.76 -0.70 -20.25
N SER A 270 8.31 -1.95 -20.14
CA SER A 270 7.00 -2.26 -19.56
C SER A 270 6.94 -1.85 -18.08
N LEU A 271 5.84 -1.21 -17.69
CA LEU A 271 5.61 -0.71 -16.34
C LEU A 271 4.38 -1.36 -15.72
N ALA A 272 4.46 -1.70 -14.43
CA ALA A 272 3.36 -2.22 -13.66
C ALA A 272 3.09 -1.31 -12.45
N PRO A 273 1.87 -0.78 -12.26
CA PRO A 273 1.54 -0.10 -11.02
C PRO A 273 1.53 -1.12 -9.88
N GLU A 274 2.19 -0.76 -8.77
CA GLU A 274 2.14 -1.47 -7.50
C GLU A 274 1.25 -0.68 -6.53
N LEU A 275 0.08 -1.26 -6.21
CA LEU A 275 -0.88 -0.68 -5.29
C LEU A 275 -0.86 -1.44 -3.98
N GLN A 276 -0.87 -0.75 -2.83
CA GLN A 276 -0.90 -1.44 -1.55
C GLN A 276 -2.34 -1.59 -1.05
N ILE A 277 -2.85 -2.81 -1.06
CA ILE A 277 -4.18 -3.17 -0.54
C ILE A 277 -4.17 -3.14 0.98
N THR A 278 -3.06 -3.55 1.58
CA THR A 278 -2.81 -3.42 3.02
C THR A 278 -2.65 -1.95 3.41
N GLN A 279 -3.30 -1.54 4.48
CA GLN A 279 -3.34 -0.14 4.92
C GLN A 279 -2.16 0.22 5.83
N GLU A 280 -0.91 -0.06 5.42
CA GLU A 280 0.28 0.18 6.24
C GLU A 280 0.37 1.62 6.77
N TYR A 281 0.06 2.59 5.91
CA TYR A 281 0.15 4.02 6.20
C TYR A 281 -1.20 4.68 6.50
N LEU A 282 -2.29 3.91 6.54
CA LEU A 282 -3.66 4.41 6.64
C LEU A 282 -4.42 3.78 7.83
N GLY A 283 -3.73 3.65 8.97
CA GLY A 283 -4.31 3.16 10.22
C GLY A 283 -4.45 1.64 10.30
N GLN A 284 -3.74 0.91 9.43
CA GLN A 284 -3.61 -0.54 9.48
C GLN A 284 -4.99 -1.23 9.52
N GLU A 285 -5.17 -2.29 10.32
CA GLU A 285 -6.46 -2.98 10.49
C GLU A 285 -7.48 -2.18 11.31
N ASN A 286 -7.10 -1.04 11.88
CA ASN A 286 -7.96 -0.29 12.81
C ASN A 286 -8.81 0.77 12.12
N HIS A 287 -8.37 1.32 10.99
CA HIS A 287 -9.14 2.36 10.30
C HIS A 287 -9.94 1.82 9.13
N CYS A 288 -11.15 2.34 8.97
CA CYS A 288 -11.96 2.11 7.78
C CYS A 288 -11.55 3.14 6.72
N VAL A 289 -10.73 2.75 5.75
CA VAL A 289 -10.29 3.58 4.64
C VAL A 289 -10.50 2.84 3.33
N PHE A 290 -11.32 3.39 2.44
CA PHE A 290 -11.56 2.84 1.12
C PHE A 290 -10.55 3.37 0.11
N LEU A 291 -9.62 2.52 -0.30
CA LEU A 291 -8.49 2.88 -1.16
C LEU A 291 -8.86 2.98 -2.65
N GLY A 292 -10.05 2.54 -3.04
CA GLY A 292 -10.52 2.66 -4.42
C GLY A 292 -10.38 4.09 -4.96
N THR A 293 -10.70 5.10 -4.13
CA THR A 293 -10.58 6.52 -4.51
C THR A 293 -9.15 6.96 -4.76
N MET A 294 -8.18 6.44 -4.00
CA MET A 294 -6.76 6.73 -4.19
C MET A 294 -6.22 6.09 -5.47
N TRP A 295 -6.66 4.89 -5.77
CA TRP A 295 -6.20 4.17 -6.96
C TRP A 295 -6.84 4.69 -8.23
N GLU A 296 -8.13 5.07 -8.20
CA GLU A 296 -8.80 5.79 -9.29
C GLU A 296 -8.04 7.10 -9.59
N GLU A 297 -7.77 7.93 -8.58
CA GLU A 297 -6.98 9.17 -8.72
C GLU A 297 -5.62 8.90 -9.40
N CYS A 298 -4.91 7.85 -9.00
CA CYS A 298 -3.61 7.51 -9.58
C CYS A 298 -3.74 6.99 -11.03
N LEU A 299 -4.64 6.04 -11.26
CA LEU A 299 -4.79 5.39 -12.57
C LEU A 299 -5.32 6.37 -13.64
N ASP A 300 -6.18 7.31 -13.25
CA ASP A 300 -6.76 8.33 -14.13
C ASP A 300 -5.84 9.55 -14.34
N SER A 301 -4.73 9.65 -13.58
CA SER A 301 -3.79 10.75 -13.73
C SER A 301 -3.16 10.77 -15.13
N ASP A 302 -3.32 11.88 -15.86
CA ASP A 302 -2.63 12.07 -17.15
C ASP A 302 -1.13 12.22 -16.91
N THR A 303 -0.35 11.42 -17.59
CA THR A 303 1.12 11.46 -17.51
C THR A 303 1.74 12.56 -18.34
N TYR A 304 0.96 13.21 -19.21
CA TYR A 304 1.40 14.20 -20.20
C TYR A 304 2.62 13.75 -21.02
N SER A 305 2.80 12.45 -21.14
CA SER A 305 3.83 11.84 -22.01
C SER A 305 3.37 11.69 -23.47
N GLY A 306 2.12 12.04 -23.75
CA GLY A 306 1.45 11.75 -25.04
C GLY A 306 0.92 10.31 -25.14
N ARG A 307 1.03 9.50 -24.06
CA ARG A 307 0.55 8.11 -24.00
C ARG A 307 -0.73 7.95 -23.15
N GLY A 308 -1.27 9.07 -22.63
CA GLY A 308 -2.48 9.08 -21.82
C GLY A 308 -2.24 8.98 -20.32
N THR A 309 -3.20 8.37 -19.62
CA THR A 309 -3.19 8.20 -18.16
C THR A 309 -2.19 7.13 -17.68
N VAL A 310 -1.99 7.03 -16.38
CA VAL A 310 -1.19 5.94 -15.79
C VAL A 310 -1.76 4.58 -16.19
N ALA A 311 -3.10 4.43 -16.19
CA ALA A 311 -3.75 3.21 -16.65
C ALA A 311 -3.46 2.92 -18.13
N ASP A 312 -3.57 3.92 -19.02
CA ASP A 312 -3.28 3.75 -20.45
C ASP A 312 -1.83 3.32 -20.70
N VAL A 313 -0.88 3.96 -20.01
CA VAL A 313 0.56 3.65 -20.13
C VAL A 313 0.86 2.23 -19.68
N THR A 314 0.27 1.78 -18.59
CA THR A 314 0.62 0.51 -17.95
C THR A 314 -0.16 -0.67 -18.52
N SER A 315 -1.46 -0.51 -18.81
CA SER A 315 -2.25 -1.55 -19.48
C SER A 315 -1.88 -1.71 -20.97
N GLY A 316 -1.47 -0.60 -21.62
CA GLY A 316 -0.98 -0.61 -23.00
C GLY A 316 0.47 -1.07 -23.15
N SER A 317 1.18 -1.40 -22.09
CA SER A 317 2.55 -1.95 -22.13
C SER A 317 2.58 -3.30 -22.83
N PRO A 318 3.67 -3.63 -23.56
CA PRO A 318 3.82 -4.96 -24.20
C PRO A 318 3.70 -6.13 -23.23
N LEU A 319 4.13 -5.95 -21.98
CA LEU A 319 3.86 -6.83 -20.85
C LEU A 319 2.97 -6.06 -19.87
N SER A 320 1.67 -6.32 -19.96
CA SER A 320 0.64 -5.59 -19.19
C SER A 320 0.41 -6.25 -17.85
N VAL A 321 0.90 -5.61 -16.79
CA VAL A 321 0.86 -6.14 -15.41
C VAL A 321 0.35 -5.07 -14.45
N ILE A 322 -0.48 -5.49 -13.48
CA ILE A 322 -0.80 -4.71 -12.28
C ILE A 322 -0.56 -5.57 -11.04
N ALA A 323 0.05 -5.00 -10.02
CA ALA A 323 0.41 -5.69 -8.79
C ALA A 323 -0.26 -5.07 -7.57
N GLY A 324 -0.79 -5.90 -6.67
CA GLY A 324 -1.41 -5.48 -5.41
C GLY A 324 -0.72 -6.12 -4.21
N VAL A 325 -0.20 -5.31 -3.28
CA VAL A 325 0.32 -5.82 -2.00
C VAL A 325 -0.86 -6.15 -1.10
N ALA A 326 -1.12 -7.44 -0.89
CA ALA A 326 -2.30 -7.95 -0.19
C ALA A 326 -1.88 -8.90 0.92
N ASN A 327 -1.43 -8.36 2.04
CA ASN A 327 -0.96 -9.13 3.20
C ASN A 327 -2.16 -9.68 4.00
N THR A 328 -2.91 -10.58 3.39
CA THR A 328 -4.02 -11.28 4.02
C THR A 328 -3.49 -12.30 5.04
N GLY A 329 -4.24 -12.50 6.13
CA GLY A 329 -3.86 -13.41 7.19
C GLY A 329 -4.86 -14.55 7.42
N ALA A 330 -4.55 -15.39 8.38
CA ALA A 330 -5.37 -16.54 8.75
C ALA A 330 -6.64 -16.18 9.53
N GLU A 331 -6.81 -14.91 9.97
CA GLU A 331 -8.05 -14.47 10.63
C GLU A 331 -9.28 -14.60 9.73
N PRO A 332 -10.49 -14.79 10.30
CA PRO A 332 -11.71 -14.96 9.53
C PRO A 332 -12.02 -13.82 8.56
N THR A 333 -11.66 -12.59 8.92
CA THR A 333 -11.87 -11.40 8.09
C THR A 333 -10.88 -11.25 6.94
N TRP A 334 -9.80 -12.06 6.85
CA TRP A 334 -8.71 -11.98 5.88
C TRP A 334 -7.81 -10.74 5.99
N THR A 335 -8.35 -9.63 6.46
CA THR A 335 -7.73 -8.30 6.41
C THR A 335 -7.67 -7.61 7.78
N GLY A 336 -8.14 -8.28 8.86
CA GLY A 336 -8.24 -7.68 10.20
C GLY A 336 -9.38 -6.66 10.38
N ASN A 337 -10.00 -6.23 9.27
CA ASN A 337 -11.12 -5.28 9.25
C ASN A 337 -12.09 -5.64 8.13
N ILE A 338 -13.38 -5.71 8.42
CA ILE A 338 -14.38 -6.06 7.41
C ILE A 338 -14.39 -5.05 6.25
N PHE A 339 -14.26 -3.75 6.52
CA PHE A 339 -14.18 -2.73 5.46
C PHE A 339 -12.90 -2.83 4.62
N ALA A 340 -11.77 -3.28 5.17
CA ALA A 340 -10.54 -3.45 4.40
C ALA A 340 -10.66 -4.52 3.29
N GLN A 341 -11.66 -5.42 3.38
CA GLN A 341 -11.97 -6.34 2.28
C GLN A 341 -12.48 -5.61 1.03
N SER A 342 -13.07 -4.41 1.17
CA SER A 342 -13.47 -3.59 0.03
C SER A 342 -12.27 -3.14 -0.80
N ASN A 343 -11.10 -2.98 -0.20
CA ASN A 343 -9.87 -2.63 -0.89
C ASN A 343 -9.37 -3.81 -1.75
N TRP A 344 -9.41 -5.02 -1.23
CA TRP A 344 -9.11 -6.21 -2.00
C TRP A 344 -10.06 -6.35 -3.21
N TYR A 345 -11.36 -6.20 -2.97
CA TYR A 345 -12.38 -6.18 -4.02
C TYR A 345 -12.11 -5.09 -5.08
N ALA A 346 -11.85 -3.85 -4.63
CA ALA A 346 -11.58 -2.72 -5.52
C ALA A 346 -10.34 -2.92 -6.38
N PHE A 347 -9.28 -3.50 -5.81
CA PHE A 347 -8.09 -3.84 -6.59
C PHE A 347 -8.43 -4.78 -7.76
N GLY A 348 -9.16 -5.86 -7.50
CA GLY A 348 -9.56 -6.81 -8.55
C GLY A 348 -10.42 -6.15 -9.63
N ARG A 349 -11.36 -5.28 -9.24
CA ARG A 349 -12.22 -4.56 -10.19
C ARG A 349 -11.44 -3.58 -11.08
N LEU A 350 -10.55 -2.77 -10.48
CA LEU A 350 -9.70 -1.83 -11.23
C LEU A 350 -8.62 -2.54 -12.07
N ALA A 351 -8.14 -3.67 -11.61
CA ALA A 351 -7.21 -4.49 -12.39
C ALA A 351 -7.89 -5.12 -13.62
N TRP A 352 -9.19 -5.38 -13.55
CA TRP A 352 -9.97 -5.85 -14.67
C TRP A 352 -10.35 -4.70 -15.61
N ASP A 353 -10.92 -3.64 -15.05
CA ASP A 353 -11.38 -2.46 -15.77
C ASP A 353 -11.03 -1.19 -14.98
N PRO A 354 -9.93 -0.50 -15.32
CA PRO A 354 -9.51 0.72 -14.63
C PRO A 354 -10.42 1.94 -14.89
N THR A 355 -11.41 1.82 -15.79
CA THR A 355 -12.37 2.91 -16.05
C THR A 355 -13.56 2.91 -15.09
N LEU A 356 -13.67 1.90 -14.21
CA LEU A 356 -14.70 1.85 -13.19
C LEU A 356 -14.47 2.92 -12.11
N SER A 357 -15.53 3.64 -11.76
CA SER A 357 -15.45 4.61 -10.67
C SER A 357 -15.44 3.92 -9.29
N SER A 358 -14.80 4.57 -8.33
CA SER A 358 -14.84 4.15 -6.92
C SER A 358 -16.27 4.08 -6.38
N ASP A 359 -17.16 4.96 -6.85
CA ASP A 359 -18.59 4.96 -6.47
C ASP A 359 -19.28 3.66 -6.89
N GLN A 360 -19.07 3.22 -8.14
CA GLN A 360 -19.60 1.96 -8.64
C GLN A 360 -19.05 0.76 -7.86
N ILE A 361 -17.74 0.71 -7.66
CA ILE A 361 -17.07 -0.38 -6.95
C ILE A 361 -17.52 -0.47 -5.49
N ALA A 362 -17.65 0.67 -4.81
CA ALA A 362 -18.14 0.70 -3.43
C ALA A 362 -19.59 0.19 -3.32
N GLU A 363 -20.46 0.60 -4.24
CA GLU A 363 -21.84 0.14 -4.27
C GLU A 363 -21.93 -1.39 -4.55
N GLU A 364 -21.17 -1.88 -5.53
CA GLU A 364 -21.08 -3.31 -5.83
C GLU A 364 -20.67 -4.11 -4.58
N TRP A 365 -19.57 -3.71 -3.94
CA TRP A 365 -19.06 -4.39 -2.75
C TRP A 365 -20.07 -4.37 -1.60
N LEU A 366 -20.73 -3.24 -1.35
CA LEU A 366 -21.74 -3.11 -0.30
C LEU A 366 -22.93 -4.04 -0.55
N ARG A 367 -23.41 -4.14 -1.78
CA ARG A 367 -24.53 -5.02 -2.15
C ARG A 367 -24.19 -6.49 -2.02
N LEU A 368 -22.93 -6.86 -2.31
CA LEU A 368 -22.42 -8.22 -2.17
C LEU A 368 -22.20 -8.60 -0.70
N SER A 369 -21.68 -7.67 0.09
CA SER A 369 -21.25 -7.93 1.46
C SER A 369 -22.36 -7.78 2.50
N PHE A 370 -23.39 -6.98 2.21
CA PHE A 370 -24.49 -6.71 3.13
C PHE A 370 -25.84 -7.02 2.46
N PRO A 371 -26.35 -8.24 2.64
CA PRO A 371 -27.60 -8.64 2.00
C PRO A 371 -28.77 -7.82 2.52
N LYS A 372 -29.65 -7.43 1.62
CA LYS A 372 -30.87 -6.68 1.93
C LYS A 372 -31.74 -7.45 2.92
N PRO A 373 -32.17 -6.85 4.04
CA PRO A 373 -33.03 -7.54 5.02
C PRO A 373 -34.42 -7.89 4.49
N GLY A 374 -34.77 -9.16 4.52
CA GLY A 374 -36.11 -9.72 4.34
C GLY A 374 -36.93 -9.11 3.19
N LEU A 375 -38.13 -8.59 3.51
CA LEU A 375 -39.08 -8.04 2.53
C LEU A 375 -38.86 -6.53 2.23
N MET A 376 -37.76 -5.95 2.65
CA MET A 376 -37.44 -4.54 2.35
C MET A 376 -37.36 -4.33 0.84
N SER A 377 -37.92 -3.22 0.33
CA SER A 377 -37.74 -2.86 -1.08
C SER A 377 -36.28 -2.43 -1.34
N ASP A 378 -35.78 -2.68 -2.54
CA ASP A 378 -34.44 -2.31 -2.93
C ASP A 378 -34.22 -0.79 -2.79
N LYS A 379 -35.13 0.04 -3.27
CA LYS A 379 -35.09 1.49 -3.10
C LYS A 379 -34.90 1.92 -1.65
N LYS A 380 -35.66 1.31 -0.71
CA LYS A 380 -35.53 1.66 0.72
C LYS A 380 -34.19 1.20 1.31
N PHE A 381 -33.66 0.05 0.87
CA PHE A 381 -32.34 -0.43 1.30
C PHE A 381 -31.24 0.49 0.77
N THR A 382 -31.32 0.87 -0.50
CA THR A 382 -30.40 1.85 -1.11
C THR A 382 -30.40 3.16 -0.32
N GLU A 383 -31.57 3.80 -0.12
CA GLU A 383 -31.66 5.08 0.59
C GLU A 383 -31.24 5.03 2.07
N LYS A 384 -31.40 3.91 2.74
CA LYS A 384 -31.23 3.81 4.20
C LYS A 384 -29.96 3.09 4.64
N PHE A 385 -29.29 2.37 3.76
CA PHE A 385 -28.06 1.64 4.05
C PHE A 385 -26.98 1.93 3.00
N ILE A 386 -27.23 1.63 1.72
CA ILE A 386 -26.18 1.71 0.69
C ILE A 386 -25.63 3.13 0.57
N GLU A 387 -26.49 4.14 0.32
CA GLU A 387 -26.01 5.51 0.11
C GLU A 387 -25.27 6.09 1.31
N PRO A 388 -25.76 5.99 2.57
CA PRO A 388 -25.00 6.51 3.71
C PRO A 388 -23.67 5.81 3.93
N VAL A 389 -23.60 4.48 3.75
CA VAL A 389 -22.35 3.73 3.95
C VAL A 389 -21.38 3.93 2.80
N LYS A 390 -21.88 4.05 1.56
CA LYS A 390 -21.08 4.41 0.39
C LYS A 390 -20.45 5.80 0.55
N GLU A 391 -21.21 6.79 1.03
CA GLU A 391 -20.67 8.12 1.34
C GLU A 391 -19.55 8.06 2.39
N LEU A 392 -19.72 7.26 3.46
CA LEU A 392 -18.65 6.99 4.43
C LEU A 392 -17.40 6.43 3.74
N MET A 393 -17.56 5.40 2.90
CA MET A 393 -16.43 4.78 2.19
C MET A 393 -15.70 5.79 1.31
N LEU A 394 -16.44 6.51 0.45
CA LEU A 394 -15.85 7.45 -0.52
C LEU A 394 -15.14 8.63 0.14
N SER A 395 -15.60 9.09 1.31
CA SER A 395 -14.96 10.17 2.05
C SER A 395 -13.85 9.71 3.01
N SER A 396 -13.72 8.40 3.25
CA SER A 396 -12.84 7.86 4.29
C SER A 396 -11.35 8.13 4.06
N ARG A 397 -10.89 8.11 2.80
CA ARG A 397 -9.49 8.43 2.46
C ARG A 397 -9.18 9.90 2.73
N GLU A 398 -10.03 10.84 2.28
CA GLU A 398 -9.80 12.27 2.51
C GLU A 398 -9.87 12.61 4.00
N ALA A 399 -10.78 12.01 4.76
CA ALA A 399 -10.80 12.15 6.21
C ALA A 399 -9.49 11.66 6.86
N CYS A 400 -8.95 10.53 6.37
CA CYS A 400 -7.67 10.00 6.84
C CYS A 400 -6.50 10.95 6.53
N VAL A 401 -6.45 11.51 5.33
CA VAL A 401 -5.47 12.55 4.95
C VAL A 401 -5.59 13.74 5.89
N ASP A 402 -6.81 14.24 6.12
CA ASP A 402 -7.06 15.42 6.97
C ASP A 402 -6.57 15.21 8.41
N TYR A 403 -6.89 14.08 9.05
CA TYR A 403 -6.44 13.90 10.44
C TYR A 403 -4.99 13.39 10.55
N MET A 404 -4.35 12.88 9.50
CA MET A 404 -2.95 12.43 9.56
C MET A 404 -1.99 13.47 8.98
N MET A 405 -2.11 13.76 7.69
CA MET A 405 -1.11 14.50 6.90
C MET A 405 -1.77 15.38 5.85
N PRO A 406 -2.43 16.47 6.26
CA PRO A 406 -3.14 17.35 5.35
C PRO A 406 -2.19 18.15 4.44
N LEU A 407 -2.73 18.67 3.33
CA LEU A 407 -2.09 19.61 2.42
C LEU A 407 -0.77 19.11 1.79
N GLY A 408 -0.55 17.79 1.74
CA GLY A 408 0.67 17.21 1.21
C GLY A 408 1.78 17.00 2.23
N LEU A 409 1.53 17.24 3.52
CA LEU A 409 2.37 16.69 4.58
C LEU A 409 2.45 15.18 4.42
N HIS A 410 3.60 14.58 4.72
CA HIS A 410 3.81 13.16 4.52
C HIS A 410 4.89 12.61 5.45
N HIS A 411 4.85 11.29 5.69
CA HIS A 411 5.83 10.50 6.42
C HIS A 411 6.08 10.93 7.87
N ILE A 412 5.07 11.48 8.54
CA ILE A 412 5.14 11.95 9.94
C ILE A 412 4.62 10.92 10.94
N PHE A 413 4.74 9.65 10.60
CA PHE A 413 4.39 8.50 11.43
C PHE A 413 5.42 8.20 12.51
N ALA A 414 4.98 7.47 13.52
CA ALA A 414 5.90 6.80 14.43
C ALA A 414 6.84 5.85 13.67
N PHE A 415 8.11 5.93 14.04
CA PHE A 415 9.19 5.21 13.36
C PHE A 415 8.93 3.68 13.38
N ASP A 416 9.30 3.01 12.28
CA ASP A 416 9.36 1.56 12.09
C ASP A 416 8.01 0.86 11.81
N HIS A 417 6.91 1.20 12.47
CA HIS A 417 5.62 0.51 12.27
C HIS A 417 4.52 1.35 11.61
N HIS A 418 4.79 2.61 11.29
CA HIS A 418 3.91 3.54 10.56
C HIS A 418 2.50 3.73 11.15
N TYR A 419 2.34 3.53 12.46
CA TYR A 419 1.08 3.74 13.17
C TYR A 419 1.20 4.84 14.22
N GLY A 420 0.27 5.78 14.21
CA GLY A 420 0.25 6.93 15.11
C GLY A 420 1.20 8.07 14.71
N PRO A 421 0.98 9.28 15.26
CA PRO A 421 1.78 10.47 14.95
C PRO A 421 3.08 10.49 15.73
N GLU A 422 4.17 10.85 15.06
CA GLU A 422 5.45 11.14 15.69
C GLU A 422 6.20 12.26 14.94
N PRO A 423 5.61 13.47 14.72
CA PRO A 423 6.27 14.53 13.96
C PRO A 423 7.62 14.96 14.54
N TRP A 424 7.85 14.73 15.85
CA TRP A 424 9.12 14.97 16.55
C TRP A 424 10.12 13.82 16.42
N GLY A 425 9.74 12.71 15.79
CA GLY A 425 10.46 11.45 15.82
C GLY A 425 11.86 11.56 15.23
N THR A 426 12.89 11.32 16.07
CA THR A 426 14.28 11.25 15.64
C THR A 426 14.98 10.08 16.32
N VAL A 427 15.75 9.31 15.54
CA VAL A 427 16.53 8.17 16.04
C VAL A 427 18.01 8.44 15.76
N PRO A 428 18.85 8.53 16.81
CA PRO A 428 20.29 8.80 16.63
C PRO A 428 20.95 7.74 15.73
N GLY A 429 21.70 8.20 14.73
CA GLY A 429 22.42 7.33 13.78
C GLY A 429 21.58 6.79 12.63
N MET A 430 20.26 7.05 12.59
CA MET A 430 19.42 6.74 11.45
C MET A 430 19.60 7.74 10.32
N ARG A 431 19.33 7.29 9.09
CA ARG A 431 19.29 8.16 7.92
C ARG A 431 18.25 9.27 8.12
N PRO A 432 18.57 10.53 7.76
CA PRO A 432 17.62 11.64 7.87
C PRO A 432 16.31 11.36 7.12
N ASP A 433 16.39 10.81 5.91
CA ASP A 433 15.26 10.50 5.02
C ASP A 433 14.40 9.30 5.47
N TRP A 434 14.61 8.80 6.67
CA TRP A 434 13.75 7.84 7.37
C TRP A 434 13.01 8.48 8.55
N GLN A 435 13.21 9.77 8.81
CA GLN A 435 12.72 10.45 9.99
C GLN A 435 11.73 11.56 9.65
N PRO A 436 10.61 11.70 10.39
CA PRO A 436 9.59 12.71 10.14
C PRO A 436 10.09 14.14 9.92
N PRO A 437 11.05 14.68 10.72
CA PRO A 437 11.54 16.05 10.53
C PRO A 437 12.14 16.32 9.14
N TYR A 438 12.69 15.31 8.47
CA TYR A 438 13.16 15.44 7.09
C TYR A 438 12.02 15.78 6.12
N TYR A 439 10.84 15.21 6.33
CA TYR A 439 9.71 15.35 5.41
C TYR A 439 8.90 16.61 5.64
N HIS A 440 8.53 16.90 6.90
CA HIS A 440 7.77 18.12 7.17
C HIS A 440 8.65 19.38 7.20
N ASN A 441 9.95 19.23 7.46
CA ASN A 441 10.95 20.31 7.49
C ASN A 441 10.46 21.60 8.20
N ALA A 442 9.65 21.41 9.27
CA ALA A 442 9.04 22.53 9.99
C ALA A 442 10.06 23.24 10.88
N ASP A 443 10.09 24.54 10.78
CA ASP A 443 10.85 25.44 11.65
C ASP A 443 10.01 26.68 12.03
N LYS A 444 10.65 27.69 12.65
CA LYS A 444 9.96 28.93 13.03
C LYS A 444 9.45 29.74 11.84
N ASP A 445 9.99 29.53 10.66
CA ASP A 445 9.73 30.32 9.46
C ASP A 445 8.70 29.66 8.52
N GLY A 446 8.59 28.30 8.54
CA GLY A 446 7.68 27.60 7.65
C GLY A 446 7.60 26.09 7.84
N VAL A 447 6.93 25.41 6.89
CA VAL A 447 6.68 23.97 6.88
C VAL A 447 6.57 23.45 5.44
N GLY A 448 6.88 22.15 5.25
CA GLY A 448 6.80 21.47 3.96
C GLY A 448 8.16 21.24 3.32
N PHE A 449 8.20 20.48 2.26
CA PHE A 449 9.44 20.11 1.56
C PHE A 449 9.57 20.90 0.25
N ASP A 450 10.65 21.66 0.07
CA ASP A 450 10.92 22.36 -1.19
C ASP A 450 11.42 21.38 -2.26
N ARG A 451 10.52 20.92 -3.11
CA ARG A 451 10.76 20.09 -4.28
C ARG A 451 10.64 20.86 -5.60
N THR A 452 10.53 22.18 -5.50
CA THR A 452 10.51 23.08 -6.66
C THR A 452 11.91 23.15 -7.30
N ARG A 453 12.00 23.88 -8.42
CA ARG A 453 13.29 24.16 -9.10
C ARG A 453 14.28 24.93 -8.24
N SER A 454 13.83 25.61 -7.19
CA SER A 454 14.71 26.27 -6.20
C SER A 454 15.17 25.32 -5.09
N GLY A 455 14.47 24.23 -4.88
CA GLY A 455 14.80 23.20 -3.89
C GLY A 455 15.48 21.96 -4.49
N SER A 456 14.90 20.77 -4.29
CA SER A 456 15.46 19.53 -4.85
C SER A 456 15.31 19.39 -6.36
N GLY A 457 14.36 20.10 -6.98
CA GLY A 457 14.06 20.02 -8.42
C GLY A 457 13.20 18.81 -8.81
N ALA A 458 12.58 18.10 -7.86
CA ALA A 458 11.77 16.91 -8.15
C ALA A 458 10.59 17.20 -9.10
N VAL A 459 10.09 18.43 -9.15
CA VAL A 459 9.05 18.85 -10.11
C VAL A 459 9.46 18.62 -11.56
N ASP A 460 10.76 18.69 -11.90
CA ASP A 460 11.24 18.48 -13.26
C ASP A 460 11.23 17.01 -13.70
N GLN A 461 10.96 16.11 -12.78
CA GLN A 461 10.70 14.70 -13.09
C GLN A 461 9.31 14.46 -13.72
N TYR A 462 8.42 15.44 -13.67
CA TYR A 462 7.13 15.40 -14.36
C TYR A 462 7.21 16.03 -15.76
N ASN A 463 6.26 15.68 -16.62
CA ASN A 463 6.14 16.33 -17.94
C ASN A 463 5.38 17.66 -17.80
N GLU A 464 5.61 18.58 -18.75
CA GLU A 464 4.78 19.78 -18.82
C GLU A 464 3.34 19.43 -19.27
N PRO A 465 2.29 20.04 -18.72
CA PRO A 465 2.34 21.23 -17.85
C PRO A 465 2.47 20.93 -16.35
N LEU A 466 2.54 19.67 -15.92
CA LEU A 466 2.58 19.30 -14.49
C LEU A 466 3.81 19.89 -13.78
N ALA A 467 4.99 19.80 -14.40
CA ALA A 467 6.22 20.34 -13.82
C ALA A 467 6.07 21.84 -13.47
N SER A 468 5.51 22.63 -14.38
CA SER A 468 5.25 24.06 -14.13
C SER A 468 4.15 24.29 -13.10
N MET A 469 3.09 23.48 -13.14
CA MET A 469 1.97 23.56 -12.20
C MET A 469 2.42 23.27 -10.76
N TYR A 470 3.22 22.23 -10.57
CA TYR A 470 3.74 21.86 -9.25
C TYR A 470 4.83 22.83 -8.76
N ASN A 471 5.55 23.51 -9.67
CA ASN A 471 6.62 24.44 -9.30
C ASN A 471 6.13 25.78 -8.74
N ASP A 472 4.88 26.17 -9.01
CA ASP A 472 4.28 27.42 -8.55
C ASP A 472 3.22 27.14 -7.47
N PRO A 473 3.38 27.63 -6.23
CA PRO A 473 2.44 27.37 -5.15
C PRO A 473 1.02 27.89 -5.44
N SER A 474 0.87 28.87 -6.34
CA SER A 474 -0.45 29.40 -6.72
C SER A 474 -1.24 28.47 -7.65
N THR A 475 -0.56 27.61 -8.40
CA THR A 475 -1.15 26.62 -9.33
C THR A 475 -1.08 25.21 -8.82
N CYS A 476 -0.19 24.91 -7.87
CA CYS A 476 -0.10 23.62 -7.24
C CYS A 476 -1.44 23.23 -6.58
N PRO A 477 -1.93 22.00 -6.75
CA PRO A 477 -3.07 21.50 -6.02
C PRO A 477 -2.86 21.63 -4.50
N GLU A 478 -3.83 22.19 -3.78
CA GLU A 478 -3.67 22.46 -2.33
C GLU A 478 -3.38 21.17 -1.54
N ASN A 479 -3.96 20.05 -1.94
CA ASN A 479 -3.72 18.74 -1.34
C ASN A 479 -2.30 18.16 -1.56
N LEU A 480 -1.47 18.80 -2.40
CA LEU A 480 -0.05 18.46 -2.62
C LEU A 480 0.89 19.65 -2.31
N LEU A 481 0.35 20.73 -1.75
CA LEU A 481 1.08 21.98 -1.58
C LEU A 481 2.36 21.79 -0.75
N LEU A 482 2.27 21.19 0.41
CA LEU A 482 3.42 20.95 1.31
C LEU A 482 4.28 19.74 0.90
N TRP A 483 3.80 18.97 -0.07
CA TRP A 483 4.60 17.91 -0.68
C TRP A 483 5.67 18.52 -1.61
N PHE A 484 5.32 19.60 -2.32
CA PHE A 484 6.20 20.27 -3.27
C PHE A 484 6.85 21.56 -2.74
N HIS A 485 6.26 22.21 -1.74
CA HIS A 485 6.71 23.53 -1.29
C HIS A 485 6.99 23.58 0.21
N HIS A 486 8.06 24.28 0.57
CA HIS A 486 8.27 24.80 1.91
C HIS A 486 7.73 26.22 1.98
N LEU A 487 6.68 26.46 2.77
CA LEU A 487 5.97 27.73 2.79
C LEU A 487 5.95 28.35 4.19
N PRO A 488 5.97 29.70 4.28
CA PRO A 488 5.84 30.38 5.56
C PRO A 488 4.47 30.14 6.18
N TRP A 489 4.41 30.12 7.51
CA TRP A 489 3.17 29.86 8.25
C TRP A 489 2.03 30.83 7.97
N ASP A 490 2.35 32.07 7.56
CA ASP A 490 1.39 33.13 7.18
C ASP A 490 1.04 33.14 5.69
N TYR A 491 1.53 32.17 4.89
CA TYR A 491 1.13 32.01 3.49
C TYR A 491 -0.39 31.99 3.35
N ARG A 492 -0.92 32.78 2.39
CA ARG A 492 -2.37 32.90 2.22
C ARG A 492 -2.92 31.82 1.29
N MET A 493 -3.76 30.97 1.87
CA MET A 493 -4.47 29.89 1.19
C MET A 493 -5.65 30.44 0.38
N LYS A 494 -6.19 29.65 -0.56
CA LYS A 494 -7.37 30.03 -1.36
C LYS A 494 -8.62 30.27 -0.50
N SER A 495 -8.71 29.65 0.66
CA SER A 495 -9.76 29.90 1.66
C SER A 495 -9.71 31.31 2.28
N GLY A 496 -8.57 32.01 2.14
CA GLY A 496 -8.28 33.29 2.81
C GLY A 496 -7.63 33.15 4.18
N ARG A 497 -7.52 31.94 4.72
CA ARG A 497 -6.78 31.63 5.97
C ARG A 497 -5.28 31.69 5.73
N THR A 498 -4.51 31.77 6.79
CA THR A 498 -3.08 31.44 6.75
C THR A 498 -2.86 29.95 6.62
N LEU A 499 -1.69 29.53 6.17
CA LEU A 499 -1.33 28.11 6.09
C LEU A 499 -1.46 27.42 7.47
N TRP A 500 -1.03 28.10 8.55
CA TRP A 500 -1.18 27.58 9.90
C TRP A 500 -2.66 27.34 10.28
N GLU A 501 -3.50 28.33 10.06
CA GLU A 501 -4.95 28.19 10.29
C GLU A 501 -5.52 27.04 9.46
N GLU A 502 -5.14 26.91 8.19
CA GLU A 502 -5.65 25.88 7.30
C GLU A 502 -5.22 24.47 7.76
N ILE A 503 -3.96 24.28 8.16
CA ILE A 503 -3.49 23.03 8.77
C ILE A 503 -4.33 22.64 9.99
N CYS A 504 -4.56 23.57 10.90
CA CYS A 504 -5.38 23.32 12.09
C CYS A 504 -6.83 22.94 11.75
N HIS A 505 -7.42 23.62 10.76
CA HIS A 505 -8.77 23.32 10.30
C HIS A 505 -8.88 21.95 9.61
N HIS A 506 -7.88 21.53 8.83
CA HIS A 506 -7.85 20.19 8.26
C HIS A 506 -7.81 19.10 9.34
N TYR A 507 -6.93 19.23 10.33
CA TYR A 507 -6.88 18.27 11.44
C TYR A 507 -8.22 18.19 12.20
N ASP A 508 -8.85 19.33 12.46
CA ASP A 508 -10.16 19.40 13.12
C ASP A 508 -11.28 18.80 12.25
N ASN A 509 -11.24 19.05 10.94
CA ASN A 509 -12.18 18.47 9.98
C ASN A 509 -12.06 16.95 9.92
N GLY A 510 -10.85 16.41 9.88
CA GLY A 510 -10.62 14.96 9.88
C GLY A 510 -11.22 14.27 11.12
N VAL A 511 -11.13 14.89 12.30
CA VAL A 511 -11.79 14.41 13.53
C VAL A 511 -13.31 14.45 13.39
N LYS A 512 -13.89 15.56 12.88
CA LYS A 512 -15.32 15.70 12.65
C LYS A 512 -15.86 14.65 11.66
N GLU A 513 -15.10 14.35 10.61
CA GLU A 513 -15.45 13.29 9.66
C GLU A 513 -15.43 11.91 10.32
N ALA A 514 -14.41 11.60 11.13
CA ALA A 514 -14.38 10.34 11.89
C ALA A 514 -15.57 10.22 12.86
N GLU A 515 -16.00 11.32 13.49
CA GLU A 515 -17.23 11.36 14.28
C GLU A 515 -18.48 11.13 13.43
N ARG A 516 -18.52 11.68 12.21
CA ARG A 516 -19.61 11.48 11.26
C ARG A 516 -19.71 10.00 10.87
N PHE A 517 -18.59 9.30 10.67
CA PHE A 517 -18.57 7.88 10.35
C PHE A 517 -19.22 7.03 11.45
N VAL A 518 -18.88 7.29 12.71
CA VAL A 518 -19.51 6.62 13.86
C VAL A 518 -21.03 6.84 13.84
N LYS A 519 -21.49 8.08 13.60
CA LYS A 519 -22.92 8.41 13.55
C LYS A 519 -23.64 7.73 12.37
N ILE A 520 -23.02 7.69 11.20
CA ILE A 520 -23.58 6.98 10.02
C ILE A 520 -23.75 5.50 10.35
N TRP A 521 -22.68 4.87 10.89
CA TRP A 521 -22.71 3.45 11.19
C TRP A 521 -23.75 3.08 12.26
N ASP A 522 -23.87 3.86 13.31
CA ASP A 522 -24.94 3.69 14.30
C ASP A 522 -26.33 3.81 13.67
N GLY A 523 -26.52 4.73 12.75
CA GLY A 523 -27.78 4.97 12.04
C GLY A 523 -28.24 3.76 11.21
N VAL A 524 -27.32 2.94 10.73
CA VAL A 524 -27.60 1.76 9.89
C VAL A 524 -27.70 0.45 10.67
N ARG A 525 -27.56 0.46 11.99
CA ARG A 525 -27.50 -0.72 12.87
C ARG A 525 -28.58 -1.77 12.62
N LYS A 526 -29.78 -1.38 12.25
CA LYS A 526 -30.92 -2.30 12.02
C LYS A 526 -30.86 -3.04 10.68
N TYR A 527 -29.94 -2.68 9.81
CA TYR A 527 -29.76 -3.27 8.48
C TYR A 527 -28.60 -4.27 8.43
N VAL A 528 -27.82 -4.37 9.50
CA VAL A 528 -26.64 -5.23 9.63
C VAL A 528 -26.85 -6.20 10.79
N ASP A 529 -26.34 -7.41 10.70
CA ASP A 529 -26.31 -8.32 11.86
C ASP A 529 -25.48 -7.75 13.00
N LYS A 530 -25.76 -8.21 14.22
CA LYS A 530 -25.18 -7.63 15.43
C LYS A 530 -23.66 -7.79 15.52
N GLU A 531 -23.15 -8.91 15.03
CA GLU A 531 -21.72 -9.26 15.13
C GLU A 531 -20.89 -8.35 14.23
N ARG A 532 -21.25 -8.28 12.95
CA ARG A 532 -20.58 -7.37 12.00
C ARG A 532 -20.75 -5.90 12.36
N HIS A 533 -21.97 -5.52 12.83
CA HIS A 533 -22.18 -4.15 13.28
C HIS A 533 -21.26 -3.79 14.44
N ALA A 534 -21.12 -4.66 15.44
CA ALA A 534 -20.26 -4.43 16.60
C ALA A 534 -18.78 -4.37 16.22
N ALA A 535 -18.30 -5.29 15.38
CA ALA A 535 -16.92 -5.32 14.93
C ALA A 535 -16.51 -4.03 14.17
N ILE A 536 -17.37 -3.56 13.27
CA ILE A 536 -17.12 -2.31 12.53
C ILE A 536 -17.24 -1.08 13.44
N ALA A 537 -18.22 -1.06 14.36
CA ALA A 537 -18.37 0.03 15.31
C ALA A 537 -17.16 0.18 16.24
N GLU A 538 -16.54 -0.93 16.64
CA GLU A 538 -15.29 -0.93 17.41
C GLU A 538 -14.16 -0.27 16.60
N LYS A 539 -13.96 -0.68 15.35
CA LYS A 539 -12.92 -0.11 14.47
C LYS A 539 -13.13 1.38 14.21
N LEU A 540 -14.35 1.82 13.94
CA LEU A 540 -14.67 3.25 13.80
C LEU A 540 -14.45 4.04 15.09
N SER A 541 -14.67 3.44 16.26
CA SER A 541 -14.37 4.07 17.54
C SER A 541 -12.86 4.23 17.77
N ILE A 542 -12.06 3.23 17.38
CA ILE A 542 -10.60 3.33 17.41
C ILE A 542 -10.13 4.42 16.45
N GLN A 543 -10.62 4.42 15.21
CA GLN A 543 -10.28 5.45 14.21
C GLN A 543 -10.58 6.87 14.72
N LEU A 544 -11.73 7.09 15.36
CA LEU A 544 -12.05 8.38 15.95
C LEU A 544 -11.10 8.78 17.09
N SER A 545 -10.73 7.81 17.93
CA SER A 545 -9.74 8.04 19.00
C SER A 545 -8.38 8.41 18.43
N ASP A 546 -7.97 7.71 17.38
CA ASP A 546 -6.69 7.93 16.71
C ASP A 546 -6.68 9.25 15.92
N ALA A 547 -7.78 9.63 15.28
CA ALA A 547 -7.92 10.93 14.63
C ALA A 547 -7.69 12.09 15.61
N ARG A 548 -8.24 11.98 16.83
CA ARG A 548 -8.00 12.95 17.92
C ARG A 548 -6.54 12.93 18.38
N TRP A 549 -5.95 11.75 18.52
CA TRP A 549 -4.53 11.61 18.86
C TRP A 549 -3.63 12.28 17.82
N TRP A 550 -3.87 12.03 16.53
CA TRP A 550 -3.15 12.66 15.43
C TRP A 550 -3.26 14.19 15.48
N ARG A 551 -4.49 14.72 15.57
CA ARG A 551 -4.73 16.16 15.68
C ARG A 551 -4.00 16.75 16.89
N ASP A 552 -4.20 16.20 18.07
CA ASP A 552 -3.63 16.74 19.31
C ASP A 552 -2.10 16.73 19.28
N ALA A 553 -1.49 15.69 18.71
CA ALA A 553 -0.04 15.59 18.57
C ALA A 553 0.53 16.59 17.56
N CYS A 554 0.00 16.61 16.35
CA CYS A 554 0.55 17.42 15.26
C CYS A 554 0.29 18.91 15.47
N VAL A 555 -0.93 19.30 15.88
CA VAL A 555 -1.28 20.71 16.09
C VAL A 555 -0.44 21.31 17.22
N GLN A 556 -0.26 20.60 18.35
CA GLN A 556 0.58 21.11 19.44
C GLN A 556 2.06 21.17 19.06
N TYR A 557 2.56 20.15 18.35
CA TYR A 557 3.95 20.13 17.90
C TYR A 557 4.25 21.31 16.96
N PHE A 558 3.43 21.51 15.93
CA PHE A 558 3.63 22.61 15.00
C PHE A 558 3.38 24.00 15.64
N SER A 559 2.49 24.10 16.62
CA SER A 559 2.31 25.31 17.45
C SER A 559 3.58 25.65 18.23
N GLU A 560 4.23 24.64 18.87
CA GLU A 560 5.51 24.85 19.56
C GLU A 560 6.62 25.28 18.59
N VAL A 561 6.72 24.65 17.41
CA VAL A 561 7.76 24.94 16.41
C VAL A 561 7.59 26.33 15.79
N SER A 562 6.37 26.69 15.41
CA SER A 562 6.04 28.00 14.79
C SER A 562 5.97 29.16 15.80
N GLY A 563 5.70 28.85 17.07
CA GLY A 563 5.38 29.86 18.09
C GLY A 563 4.00 30.50 17.92
N LEU A 564 3.13 29.94 17.07
CA LEU A 564 1.80 30.46 16.80
C LEU A 564 0.74 29.76 17.67
N PRO A 565 -0.27 30.49 18.20
CA PRO A 565 -1.34 29.87 18.95
C PRO A 565 -2.27 29.05 18.04
N VAL A 566 -2.90 28.03 18.61
CA VAL A 566 -3.98 27.29 17.93
C VAL A 566 -5.17 28.25 17.74
N PRO A 567 -5.81 28.29 16.57
CA PRO A 567 -6.98 29.13 16.32
C PRO A 567 -8.13 28.84 17.29
N GLU A 568 -8.86 29.89 17.72
CA GLU A 568 -9.95 29.77 18.71
C GLU A 568 -11.19 29.04 18.16
N ASP A 569 -11.34 28.95 16.86
CA ASP A 569 -12.49 28.36 16.18
C ASP A 569 -12.29 26.86 15.81
N VAL A 570 -11.15 26.27 16.20
CA VAL A 570 -10.92 24.82 16.14
C VAL A 570 -10.95 24.22 17.54
N GLU A 571 -11.29 22.93 17.63
CA GLU A 571 -11.32 22.25 18.93
C GLU A 571 -9.92 22.20 19.55
N ALA A 572 -9.80 22.70 20.77
CA ALA A 572 -8.51 22.73 21.47
C ALA A 572 -7.99 21.30 21.76
N PRO A 573 -6.69 21.04 21.58
CA PRO A 573 -6.07 19.77 21.99
C PRO A 573 -6.33 19.46 23.48
N VAL A 574 -6.69 18.21 23.75
CA VAL A 574 -7.08 17.77 25.10
C VAL A 574 -5.91 17.14 25.86
N ILE A 575 -5.07 16.36 25.15
CA ILE A 575 -3.95 15.65 25.77
C ILE A 575 -2.68 16.47 25.59
N PRO A 576 -1.97 16.83 26.72
CA PRO A 576 -0.73 17.60 26.61
C PRO A 576 0.34 16.90 25.76
N LEU A 577 1.08 17.65 24.94
CA LEU A 577 2.09 17.14 24.03
C LEU A 577 3.15 16.27 24.71
N ASP A 578 3.62 16.68 25.91
CA ASP A 578 4.57 15.87 26.70
C ASP A 578 4.02 14.50 27.11
N SER A 579 2.71 14.36 27.17
CA SER A 579 2.07 13.06 27.43
C SER A 579 1.99 12.23 26.15
N LEU A 580 1.73 12.88 25.03
CA LEU A 580 1.69 12.24 23.71
C LEU A 580 3.09 11.76 23.28
N LYS A 581 4.14 12.56 23.54
CA LYS A 581 5.55 12.18 23.30
C LYS A 581 6.02 10.95 24.10
N ARG A 582 5.26 10.54 25.13
CA ARG A 582 5.55 9.34 25.94
C ARG A 582 4.79 8.10 25.51
N ILE A 583 3.91 8.21 24.53
CA ILE A 583 3.24 7.05 23.96
C ILE A 583 4.26 6.30 23.10
N HIS A 584 4.66 5.13 23.56
CA HIS A 584 5.49 4.21 22.81
C HIS A 584 4.62 3.01 22.46
N LEU A 585 4.45 2.77 21.17
CA LEU A 585 3.81 1.56 20.69
C LEU A 585 4.84 0.43 20.74
N ASP A 586 4.43 -0.74 21.20
CA ASP A 586 5.30 -1.90 21.19
C ASP A 586 5.69 -2.21 19.74
N ARG A 587 6.99 -2.16 19.46
CA ARG A 587 7.53 -2.56 18.17
C ARG A 587 7.44 -4.09 18.09
N LYS A 588 6.58 -4.60 17.22
CA LYS A 588 6.47 -6.04 16.97
C LYS A 588 7.38 -6.47 15.84
#